data_064b927980d479d28d34394b725746bd
#
_entry.id   064b927980d479d28d34394b725746bd
#
_cell.length_a   1.000
_cell.length_b   1.000
_cell.length_c   1.000
_cell.angle_alpha   90.00
_cell.angle_beta   90.00
_cell.angle_gamma   90.00
#
_symmetry.space_group_name_H-M   'P 1'
#
loop_
_entity.id
_entity.type
_entity.pdbx_description
1 polymer ?
#
loop_
_entity_poly.entity_id
_entity_poly.type
_entity_poly.pdbx_seq_one_letter_code
_entity_poly.pdbx_strand_id
1 'polypeptide(L)'
;MAEAQVRNFNINFGPQHPAAHGVLRLVLELDGEVVERVDPHIGLLHRGTEKLIETKTYLQAVPYFDRLDYVAPMNQEHAFALSVEKLLGITVPYRGQLIRVLYSEIGRILSHLLNVTTQAMDVGALTPPLWGFEEREKLMIFYERASGARMHSAYVRPGGVHQDLPPELLEDIAAWCDPFLEVCDDIEGLLTDNRIFKQRNVDIGVVDLSDAWAWGFSGVMVRGSGAAWDLRKAQPYECYADMDFDIPIGKNGDCYDRYLIRMEEMRESIKIMKQCVELLMGPKGKTPISSTDGKIVPPKRPEMKRSMESLIHHFKLYTEGFRVPEGEVYAAVEAPKGEFGVYLVSDGSNKPYRCKIRAPGFAHLQAMDFLCRGHMLADVSAVLGSLDIVFGEVDR
;
A
#
# COMPACT_ATOMS: atom_id res chain seq x y z
N MET A 1 -42.48 -32.81 -22.56
CA MET A 1 -41.76 -31.56 -22.77
C MET A 1 -40.34 -31.83 -22.29
N ALA A 2 -39.36 -31.80 -23.18
CA ALA A 2 -37.95 -31.94 -22.76
C ALA A 2 -37.63 -30.71 -21.92
N GLU A 3 -37.21 -30.92 -20.67
CA GLU A 3 -36.60 -29.87 -19.87
C GLU A 3 -35.42 -29.35 -20.66
N ALA A 4 -35.42 -28.06 -20.99
CA ALA A 4 -34.29 -27.41 -21.57
C ALA A 4 -33.16 -27.49 -20.52
N GLN A 5 -32.15 -28.30 -20.77
CA GLN A 5 -30.94 -28.26 -19.96
C GLN A 5 -30.38 -26.86 -20.04
N VAL A 6 -30.43 -26.12 -18.92
CA VAL A 6 -29.75 -24.86 -18.76
C VAL A 6 -28.27 -25.17 -18.96
N ARG A 7 -27.67 -24.64 -20.03
CA ARG A 7 -26.23 -24.77 -20.27
C ARG A 7 -25.54 -23.58 -19.61
N ASN A 8 -24.78 -23.87 -18.59
CA ASN A 8 -23.85 -22.88 -18.03
C ASN A 8 -22.98 -22.35 -19.19
N PHE A 9 -22.72 -21.07 -19.20
CA PHE A 9 -21.86 -20.48 -20.21
C PHE A 9 -20.72 -19.73 -19.53
N ASN A 10 -19.56 -19.71 -20.20
CA ASN A 10 -18.36 -19.09 -19.71
C ASN A 10 -18.19 -17.70 -20.33
N ILE A 11 -17.91 -16.70 -19.49
CA ILE A 11 -17.61 -15.34 -19.92
C ILE A 11 -16.20 -14.98 -19.45
N ASN A 12 -15.45 -14.27 -20.29
CA ASN A 12 -14.20 -13.62 -19.86
C ASN A 12 -14.52 -12.21 -19.37
N PHE A 13 -14.27 -11.95 -18.10
CA PHE A 13 -14.32 -10.63 -17.50
C PHE A 13 -12.89 -10.09 -17.48
N GLY A 14 -12.57 -9.14 -18.34
CA GLY A 14 -11.21 -8.66 -18.57
C GLY A 14 -10.37 -9.57 -19.53
N PRO A 15 -9.10 -9.17 -19.84
CA PRO A 15 -8.40 -7.99 -19.29
C PRO A 15 -8.92 -6.62 -19.75
N GLN A 16 -9.59 -6.54 -20.90
CA GLN A 16 -10.19 -5.30 -21.40
C GLN A 16 -11.58 -5.13 -20.78
N HIS A 17 -11.60 -4.64 -19.54
CA HIS A 17 -12.79 -4.25 -18.79
C HIS A 17 -12.41 -3.17 -17.77
N PRO A 18 -13.20 -2.12 -17.55
CA PRO A 18 -12.86 -1.04 -16.60
C PRO A 18 -12.53 -1.55 -15.20
N ALA A 19 -13.32 -2.47 -14.66
CA ALA A 19 -13.12 -3.04 -13.32
C ALA A 19 -12.00 -4.10 -13.25
N ALA A 20 -11.43 -4.54 -14.37
CA ALA A 20 -10.35 -5.55 -14.41
C ALA A 20 -8.95 -4.94 -14.35
N HIS A 21 -8.81 -3.65 -14.10
CA HIS A 21 -7.55 -2.92 -13.98
C HIS A 21 -6.60 -3.08 -15.21
N GLY A 22 -7.13 -3.51 -16.36
CA GLY A 22 -6.41 -3.73 -17.61
C GLY A 22 -5.58 -5.01 -17.70
N VAL A 23 -5.43 -5.79 -16.64
CA VAL A 23 -4.52 -6.94 -16.54
C VAL A 23 -5.13 -8.17 -15.87
N LEU A 24 -6.31 -8.08 -15.30
CA LEU A 24 -7.01 -9.22 -14.72
C LEU A 24 -7.90 -9.90 -15.77
N ARG A 25 -7.78 -11.19 -15.89
CA ARG A 25 -8.75 -12.04 -16.60
C ARG A 25 -9.45 -12.93 -15.60
N LEU A 26 -10.76 -12.77 -15.45
CA LEU A 26 -11.60 -13.73 -14.75
C LEU A 26 -12.35 -14.59 -15.78
N VAL A 27 -12.29 -15.88 -15.61
CA VAL A 27 -13.18 -16.79 -16.32
C VAL A 27 -14.36 -17.08 -15.41
N LEU A 28 -15.53 -16.57 -15.79
CA LEU A 28 -16.77 -16.71 -15.02
C LEU A 28 -17.62 -17.82 -15.63
N GLU A 29 -18.09 -18.75 -14.81
CA GLU A 29 -19.12 -19.72 -15.16
C GLU A 29 -20.45 -19.23 -14.57
N LEU A 30 -21.46 -19.07 -15.43
CA LEU A 30 -22.73 -18.45 -15.07
C LEU A 30 -23.90 -19.38 -15.35
N ASP A 31 -24.86 -19.41 -14.44
CA ASP A 31 -26.22 -19.86 -14.68
C ASP A 31 -27.18 -18.66 -14.83
N GLY A 32 -27.47 -18.30 -16.07
CA GLY A 32 -28.11 -17.01 -16.36
C GLY A 32 -27.20 -15.85 -16.03
N GLU A 33 -27.56 -15.05 -15.03
CA GLU A 33 -26.74 -13.93 -14.48
C GLU A 33 -26.09 -14.26 -13.15
N VAL A 34 -26.35 -15.45 -12.59
CA VAL A 34 -25.78 -15.88 -11.30
C VAL A 34 -24.43 -16.52 -11.52
N VAL A 35 -23.47 -16.12 -10.71
CA VAL A 35 -22.10 -16.66 -10.75
C VAL A 35 -22.03 -18.00 -10.02
N GLU A 36 -21.66 -19.05 -10.73
CA GLU A 36 -21.40 -20.37 -10.15
C GLU A 36 -19.94 -20.58 -9.79
N ARG A 37 -19.04 -20.03 -10.64
CA ARG A 37 -17.60 -20.17 -10.43
C ARG A 37 -16.85 -18.99 -11.00
N VAL A 38 -15.77 -18.60 -10.30
CA VAL A 38 -14.81 -17.59 -10.73
C VAL A 38 -13.41 -18.18 -10.73
N ASP A 39 -12.73 -18.11 -11.86
CA ASP A 39 -11.35 -18.58 -12.00
C ASP A 39 -10.45 -17.39 -12.37
N PRO A 40 -9.67 -16.83 -11.40
CA PRO A 40 -8.80 -15.69 -11.65
C PRO A 40 -7.50 -16.11 -12.33
N HIS A 41 -7.24 -15.54 -13.51
CA HIS A 41 -5.99 -15.67 -14.24
C HIS A 41 -5.14 -14.43 -14.08
N ILE A 42 -4.00 -14.57 -13.41
CA ILE A 42 -3.02 -13.52 -13.13
C ILE A 42 -1.74 -13.75 -13.95
N GLY A 43 -0.83 -12.79 -13.91
CA GLY A 43 0.49 -12.89 -14.55
C GLY A 43 0.68 -11.98 -15.75
N LEU A 44 -0.36 -11.27 -16.21
CA LEU A 44 -0.23 -10.33 -17.34
C LEU A 44 0.70 -9.14 -17.03
N LEU A 45 0.93 -8.85 -15.75
CA LEU A 45 1.88 -7.85 -15.28
C LEU A 45 3.09 -8.47 -14.55
N HIS A 46 3.36 -9.77 -14.76
CA HIS A 46 4.51 -10.41 -14.13
C HIS A 46 5.82 -9.93 -14.77
N ARG A 47 6.71 -9.37 -13.94
CA ARG A 47 7.97 -8.76 -14.37
C ARG A 47 9.19 -9.47 -13.81
N GLY A 48 9.00 -10.56 -13.06
CA GLY A 48 10.07 -11.31 -12.41
C GLY A 48 10.80 -10.51 -11.31
N THR A 49 10.11 -9.61 -10.65
CA THR A 49 10.68 -8.65 -9.69
C THR A 49 11.51 -9.33 -8.60
N GLU A 50 11.01 -10.40 -7.98
CA GLU A 50 11.75 -11.13 -6.95
C GLU A 50 13.09 -11.65 -7.48
N LYS A 51 13.12 -12.21 -8.68
CA LYS A 51 14.35 -12.74 -9.30
C LYS A 51 15.30 -11.64 -9.76
N LEU A 52 14.78 -10.53 -10.27
CA LEU A 52 15.61 -9.39 -10.66
C LEU A 52 16.31 -8.75 -9.46
N ILE A 53 15.63 -8.64 -8.32
CA ILE A 53 16.20 -8.10 -7.08
C ILE A 53 17.44 -8.90 -6.63
N GLU A 54 17.44 -10.23 -6.79
CA GLU A 54 18.58 -11.10 -6.44
C GLU A 54 19.86 -10.75 -7.26
N THR A 55 19.72 -10.07 -8.39
CA THR A 55 20.86 -9.66 -9.24
C THR A 55 21.36 -8.25 -8.95
N LYS A 56 20.63 -7.47 -8.13
CA LYS A 56 20.89 -6.05 -7.85
C LYS A 56 21.47 -5.88 -6.45
N THR A 57 22.22 -4.78 -6.26
CA THR A 57 22.62 -4.38 -4.89
C THR A 57 21.38 -3.96 -4.09
N TYR A 58 21.49 -3.97 -2.75
CA TYR A 58 20.37 -3.57 -1.88
C TYR A 58 19.84 -2.16 -2.20
N LEU A 59 20.70 -1.22 -2.54
CA LEU A 59 20.28 0.13 -2.93
C LEU A 59 19.60 0.15 -4.31
N GLN A 60 20.08 -0.63 -5.26
CA GLN A 60 19.49 -0.75 -6.60
C GLN A 60 18.15 -1.52 -6.59
N ALA A 61 17.88 -2.27 -5.53
CA ALA A 61 16.64 -3.01 -5.37
C ALA A 61 15.44 -2.10 -4.97
N VAL A 62 15.68 -0.97 -4.30
CA VAL A 62 14.62 -0.07 -3.81
C VAL A 62 13.64 0.33 -4.92
N PRO A 63 14.04 0.78 -6.13
CA PRO A 63 13.10 1.17 -7.18
C PRO A 63 12.17 0.06 -7.66
N TYR A 64 12.50 -1.20 -7.44
CA TYR A 64 11.59 -2.31 -7.77
C TYR A 64 10.38 -2.37 -6.85
N PHE A 65 10.56 -1.97 -5.59
CA PHE A 65 9.48 -1.91 -4.62
C PHE A 65 8.47 -0.81 -4.93
N ASP A 66 8.91 0.33 -5.45
CA ASP A 66 8.02 1.40 -5.90
C ASP A 66 6.96 0.94 -6.90
N ARG A 67 7.31 -0.05 -7.72
CA ARG A 67 6.48 -0.54 -8.82
C ARG A 67 5.62 -1.74 -8.45
N LEU A 68 5.64 -2.16 -7.20
CA LEU A 68 4.76 -3.22 -6.68
C LEU A 68 3.36 -2.65 -6.44
N ASP A 69 3.17 -1.92 -5.37
CA ASP A 69 1.97 -1.11 -5.21
C ASP A 69 2.27 0.32 -5.67
N TYR A 70 2.06 0.58 -6.94
CA TYR A 70 2.34 1.88 -7.54
C TYR A 70 1.39 3.00 -7.10
N VAL A 71 0.38 2.68 -6.32
CA VAL A 71 -0.55 3.67 -5.73
C VAL A 71 -0.02 4.22 -4.42
N ALA A 72 0.72 3.41 -3.65
CA ALA A 72 1.37 3.79 -2.39
C ALA A 72 2.84 3.34 -2.37
N PRO A 73 3.70 3.85 -3.26
CA PRO A 73 5.06 3.31 -3.46
C PRO A 73 5.95 3.41 -2.23
N MET A 74 5.89 4.50 -1.46
CA MET A 74 6.77 4.69 -0.31
C MET A 74 6.50 3.70 0.82
N ASN A 75 5.28 3.15 0.95
CA ASN A 75 4.99 2.08 1.89
C ASN A 75 5.74 0.79 1.54
N GLN A 76 5.91 0.52 0.26
CA GLN A 76 6.62 -0.66 -0.24
C GLN A 76 8.13 -0.53 -0.03
N GLU A 77 8.70 0.64 -0.34
CA GLU A 77 10.10 0.97 -0.03
C GLU A 77 10.39 0.80 1.46
N HIS A 78 9.45 1.24 2.31
CA HIS A 78 9.57 1.19 3.75
C HIS A 78 9.73 -0.24 4.27
N ALA A 79 8.90 -1.19 3.81
CA ALA A 79 9.01 -2.59 4.21
C ALA A 79 10.37 -3.21 3.84
N PHE A 80 10.89 -2.88 2.65
CA PHE A 80 12.20 -3.34 2.22
C PHE A 80 13.32 -2.71 3.06
N ALA A 81 13.26 -1.38 3.28
CA ALA A 81 14.25 -0.70 4.11
C ALA A 81 14.32 -1.29 5.53
N LEU A 82 13.15 -1.53 6.17
CA LEU A 82 13.07 -2.18 7.47
C LEU A 82 13.69 -3.58 7.49
N SER A 83 13.49 -4.37 6.43
CA SER A 83 14.07 -5.72 6.35
C SER A 83 15.61 -5.67 6.29
N VAL A 84 16.16 -4.75 5.49
CA VAL A 84 17.62 -4.55 5.39
C VAL A 84 18.19 -4.01 6.70
N GLU A 85 17.51 -3.05 7.33
CA GLU A 85 17.94 -2.44 8.60
C GLU A 85 17.96 -3.45 9.75
N LYS A 86 16.97 -4.35 9.81
CA LYS A 86 16.95 -5.45 10.79
C LYS A 86 18.15 -6.39 10.62
N LEU A 87 18.54 -6.72 9.39
CA LEU A 87 19.74 -7.54 9.13
C LEU A 87 21.04 -6.81 9.46
N LEU A 88 21.11 -5.50 9.21
CA LEU A 88 22.26 -4.66 9.52
C LEU A 88 22.37 -4.31 11.02
N GLY A 89 21.27 -4.48 11.78
CA GLY A 89 21.21 -4.08 13.19
C GLY A 89 21.30 -2.56 13.40
N ILE A 90 20.84 -1.76 12.44
CA ILE A 90 20.86 -0.30 12.52
C ILE A 90 19.49 0.25 12.89
N THR A 91 19.50 1.39 13.60
CA THR A 91 18.30 2.15 13.93
C THR A 91 18.29 3.48 13.18
N VAL A 92 17.15 3.84 12.65
CA VAL A 92 16.96 5.13 11.98
C VAL A 92 16.73 6.22 13.02
N PRO A 93 17.37 7.40 12.89
CA PRO A 93 17.11 8.52 13.78
C PRO A 93 15.65 8.98 13.74
N TYR A 94 15.17 9.53 14.85
CA TYR A 94 13.74 9.82 15.07
C TYR A 94 13.11 10.71 13.99
N ARG A 95 13.84 11.73 13.48
CA ARG A 95 13.35 12.55 12.35
C ARG A 95 13.12 11.72 11.09
N GLY A 96 14.02 10.80 10.78
CA GLY A 96 13.86 9.88 9.66
C GLY A 96 12.64 8.98 9.81
N GLN A 97 12.39 8.48 11.02
CA GLN A 97 11.20 7.69 11.35
C GLN A 97 9.91 8.49 11.15
N LEU A 98 9.85 9.73 11.68
CA LEU A 98 8.69 10.62 11.51
C LEU A 98 8.38 10.90 10.04
N ILE A 99 9.41 11.16 9.23
CA ILE A 99 9.24 11.39 7.79
C ILE A 99 8.68 10.14 7.10
N ARG A 100 9.18 8.96 7.43
CA ARG A 100 8.68 7.68 6.88
C ARG A 100 7.23 7.44 7.25
N VAL A 101 6.85 7.68 8.51
CA VAL A 101 5.46 7.54 8.97
C VAL A 101 4.56 8.54 8.26
N LEU A 102 4.96 9.82 8.17
CA LEU A 102 4.20 10.86 7.46
C LEU A 102 3.90 10.44 6.02
N TYR A 103 4.92 10.00 5.27
CA TYR A 103 4.76 9.60 3.87
C TYR A 103 4.07 8.25 3.70
N SER A 104 4.13 7.37 4.70
CA SER A 104 3.32 6.14 4.71
C SER A 104 1.83 6.46 4.84
N GLU A 105 1.45 7.44 5.66
CA GLU A 105 0.06 7.85 5.80
C GLU A 105 -0.45 8.68 4.61
N ILE A 106 0.39 9.52 4.00
CA ILE A 106 0.07 10.15 2.70
C ILE A 106 -0.18 9.08 1.63
N GLY A 107 0.65 8.03 1.59
CA GLY A 107 0.46 6.88 0.69
C GLY A 107 -0.84 6.13 0.96
N ARG A 108 -1.24 6.00 2.23
CA ARG A 108 -2.53 5.40 2.60
C ARG A 108 -3.70 6.21 2.06
N ILE A 109 -3.69 7.52 2.22
CA ILE A 109 -4.74 8.39 1.69
C ILE A 109 -4.77 8.33 0.17
N LEU A 110 -3.62 8.38 -0.51
CA LEU A 110 -3.53 8.22 -1.97
C LEU A 110 -4.19 6.92 -2.45
N SER A 111 -3.95 5.82 -1.74
CA SER A 111 -4.50 4.51 -2.08
C SER A 111 -6.00 4.45 -1.81
N HIS A 112 -6.45 4.89 -0.64
CA HIS A 112 -7.88 4.83 -0.28
C HIS A 112 -8.74 5.76 -1.14
N LEU A 113 -8.26 6.96 -1.49
CA LEU A 113 -8.95 7.83 -2.43
C LEU A 113 -9.15 7.16 -3.79
N LEU A 114 -8.13 6.53 -4.33
CA LEU A 114 -8.26 5.80 -5.58
C LEU A 114 -9.26 4.65 -5.42
N ASN A 115 -9.12 3.83 -4.38
CA ASN A 115 -9.97 2.66 -4.20
C ASN A 115 -11.45 3.03 -3.99
N VAL A 116 -11.75 3.91 -3.04
CA VAL A 116 -13.14 4.32 -2.73
C VAL A 116 -13.81 4.92 -3.95
N THR A 117 -13.11 5.79 -4.67
CA THR A 117 -13.71 6.48 -5.81
C THR A 117 -13.88 5.58 -7.03
N THR A 118 -12.95 4.65 -7.29
CA THR A 118 -13.09 3.65 -8.36
C THR A 118 -14.12 2.59 -8.02
N GLN A 119 -14.25 2.16 -6.78
CA GLN A 119 -15.35 1.28 -6.34
C GLN A 119 -16.71 1.96 -6.56
N ALA A 120 -16.83 3.25 -6.25
CA ALA A 120 -18.02 4.02 -6.55
C ALA A 120 -18.32 4.08 -8.06
N MET A 121 -17.30 4.25 -8.89
CA MET A 121 -17.41 4.21 -10.36
C MET A 121 -17.87 2.84 -10.86
N ASP A 122 -17.40 1.75 -10.29
CA ASP A 122 -17.76 0.38 -10.65
C ASP A 122 -19.24 0.07 -10.39
N VAL A 123 -19.86 0.77 -9.44
CA VAL A 123 -21.30 0.70 -9.18
C VAL A 123 -22.10 1.83 -9.85
N GLY A 124 -21.46 2.68 -10.66
CA GLY A 124 -22.08 3.67 -11.53
C GLY A 124 -21.94 5.13 -11.11
N ALA A 125 -21.28 5.46 -10.01
CA ALA A 125 -21.06 6.83 -9.56
C ALA A 125 -19.79 7.43 -10.21
N LEU A 126 -19.95 8.23 -11.26
CA LEU A 126 -18.83 8.78 -12.04
C LEU A 126 -18.18 10.06 -11.47
N THR A 127 -18.86 10.76 -10.56
CA THR A 127 -18.37 12.04 -9.99
C THR A 127 -17.28 11.85 -8.93
N PRO A 128 -17.36 10.89 -7.98
CA PRO A 128 -16.35 10.72 -6.94
C PRO A 128 -14.91 10.57 -7.45
N PRO A 129 -14.63 9.83 -8.55
CA PRO A 129 -13.28 9.78 -9.12
C PRO A 129 -12.69 11.15 -9.48
N LEU A 130 -13.50 12.07 -9.98
CA LEU A 130 -13.02 13.40 -10.35
C LEU A 130 -12.56 14.19 -9.11
N TRP A 131 -13.34 14.14 -8.04
CA TRP A 131 -12.98 14.78 -6.77
C TRP A 131 -11.78 14.13 -6.09
N GLY A 132 -11.78 12.81 -6.01
CA GLY A 132 -10.67 12.07 -5.40
C GLY A 132 -9.36 12.25 -6.14
N PHE A 133 -9.37 12.32 -7.47
CA PHE A 133 -8.15 12.54 -8.26
C PHE A 133 -7.62 13.97 -8.17
N GLU A 134 -8.47 14.97 -7.93
CA GLU A 134 -8.03 16.32 -7.62
C GLU A 134 -7.20 16.36 -6.33
N GLU A 135 -7.67 15.70 -5.26
CA GLU A 135 -6.93 15.63 -4.00
C GLU A 135 -5.66 14.77 -4.13
N ARG A 136 -5.72 13.68 -4.88
CA ARG A 136 -4.54 12.87 -5.17
C ARG A 136 -3.45 13.66 -5.88
N GLU A 137 -3.81 14.58 -6.78
CA GLU A 137 -2.85 15.44 -7.45
C GLU A 137 -2.10 16.34 -6.45
N LYS A 138 -2.80 16.90 -5.47
CA LYS A 138 -2.18 17.71 -4.39
C LYS A 138 -1.19 16.88 -3.56
N LEU A 139 -1.54 15.65 -3.23
CA LEU A 139 -0.65 14.73 -2.50
C LEU A 139 0.57 14.30 -3.31
N MET A 140 0.42 14.10 -4.63
CA MET A 140 1.55 13.79 -5.51
C MET A 140 2.53 14.97 -5.63
N ILE A 141 2.07 16.23 -5.50
CA ILE A 141 2.95 17.40 -5.38
C ILE A 141 3.80 17.31 -4.10
N PHE A 142 3.23 16.83 -2.98
CA PHE A 142 4.01 16.63 -1.76
C PHE A 142 5.09 15.54 -1.94
N TYR A 143 4.80 14.48 -2.68
CA TYR A 143 5.80 13.47 -3.07
C TYR A 143 6.91 14.10 -3.92
N GLU A 144 6.56 14.88 -4.94
CA GLU A 144 7.52 15.53 -5.82
C GLU A 144 8.43 16.50 -5.07
N ARG A 145 7.88 17.32 -4.17
CA ARG A 145 8.65 18.28 -3.38
C ARG A 145 9.63 17.60 -2.39
N ALA A 146 9.29 16.42 -1.90
CA ALA A 146 10.17 15.66 -1.01
C ALA A 146 11.24 14.86 -1.77
N SER A 147 10.89 14.25 -2.90
CA SER A 147 11.72 13.25 -3.57
C SER A 147 12.23 13.66 -4.95
N GLY A 148 11.58 14.63 -5.59
CA GLY A 148 11.80 15.00 -6.98
C GLY A 148 10.97 14.19 -7.99
N ALA A 149 10.17 13.21 -7.51
CA ALA A 149 9.31 12.39 -8.36
C ALA A 149 7.88 12.33 -7.79
N ARG A 150 6.89 12.37 -8.68
CA ARG A 150 5.48 12.36 -8.31
C ARG A 150 4.99 11.01 -7.76
N MET A 151 5.61 9.91 -8.17
CA MET A 151 5.20 8.55 -7.80
C MET A 151 6.42 7.70 -7.36
N HIS A 152 7.14 7.13 -8.30
CA HIS A 152 8.25 6.21 -8.03
C HIS A 152 9.51 6.99 -7.64
N SER A 153 9.73 7.12 -6.34
CA SER A 153 10.65 8.10 -5.78
C SER A 153 11.97 7.52 -5.28
N ALA A 154 12.01 6.24 -4.89
CA ALA A 154 13.13 5.63 -4.17
C ALA A 154 13.63 6.52 -3.01
N TYR A 155 12.69 7.06 -2.25
CA TYR A 155 12.92 8.07 -1.22
C TYR A 155 13.29 7.46 0.13
N VAL A 156 12.58 6.40 0.55
CA VAL A 156 12.90 5.63 1.75
C VAL A 156 14.02 4.67 1.41
N ARG A 157 15.14 4.79 2.10
CA ARG A 157 16.34 3.99 1.85
C ARG A 157 16.84 3.36 3.13
N PRO A 158 17.52 2.20 3.07
CA PRO A 158 18.15 1.64 4.26
C PRO A 158 18.99 2.67 5.00
N GLY A 159 18.70 2.84 6.29
CA GLY A 159 19.35 3.82 7.16
C GLY A 159 18.64 5.17 7.27
N GLY A 160 17.54 5.43 6.56
CA GLY A 160 16.79 6.69 6.68
C GLY A 160 16.02 7.08 5.43
N VAL A 161 16.04 8.35 5.08
CA VAL A 161 15.45 8.92 3.87
C VAL A 161 16.48 9.66 3.04
N HIS A 162 16.22 9.80 1.74
CA HIS A 162 17.18 10.35 0.78
C HIS A 162 17.55 11.83 1.06
N GLN A 163 16.56 12.63 1.39
CA GLN A 163 16.72 14.08 1.67
C GLN A 163 15.71 14.56 2.68
N ASP A 164 16.05 15.67 3.34
CA ASP A 164 15.17 16.29 4.34
C ASP A 164 14.02 17.06 3.71
N LEU A 165 12.97 17.27 4.49
CA LEU A 165 11.80 18.03 4.08
C LEU A 165 12.04 19.53 4.29
N PRO A 166 11.74 20.38 3.28
CA PRO A 166 11.71 21.82 3.48
C PRO A 166 10.63 22.20 4.51
N PRO A 167 10.89 23.22 5.38
CA PRO A 167 9.90 23.66 6.36
C PRO A 167 8.56 24.07 5.73
N GLU A 168 8.60 24.76 4.59
CA GLU A 168 7.42 25.21 3.85
C GLU A 168 6.56 24.05 3.36
N LEU A 169 7.16 22.88 3.11
CA LEU A 169 6.44 21.68 2.74
C LEU A 169 5.62 21.11 3.92
N LEU A 170 6.18 21.19 5.13
CA LEU A 170 5.46 20.75 6.34
C LEU A 170 4.26 21.65 6.64
N GLU A 171 4.43 22.97 6.44
CA GLU A 171 3.35 23.97 6.60
C GLU A 171 2.21 23.70 5.59
N ASP A 172 2.56 23.44 4.32
CA ASP A 172 1.58 23.14 3.28
C ASP A 172 0.84 21.82 3.53
N ILE A 173 1.53 20.78 4.01
CA ILE A 173 0.90 19.52 4.40
C ILE A 173 -0.08 19.75 5.55
N ALA A 174 0.32 20.53 6.57
CA ALA A 174 -0.57 20.86 7.68
C ALA A 174 -1.82 21.64 7.21
N ALA A 175 -1.64 22.61 6.33
CA ALA A 175 -2.72 23.42 5.78
C ALA A 175 -3.69 22.61 4.90
N TRP A 176 -3.22 21.53 4.26
CA TRP A 176 -4.04 20.63 3.44
C TRP A 176 -4.94 19.71 4.26
N CYS A 177 -4.54 19.36 5.49
CA CYS A 177 -5.21 18.33 6.29
C CYS A 177 -6.68 18.65 6.62
N ASP A 178 -7.00 19.90 7.00
CA ASP A 178 -8.36 20.27 7.40
C ASP A 178 -9.32 20.38 6.20
N PRO A 179 -8.96 21.06 5.09
CA PRO A 179 -9.79 21.06 3.87
C PRO A 179 -10.07 19.67 3.30
N PHE A 180 -9.14 18.73 3.45
CA PHE A 180 -9.35 17.37 2.98
C PHE A 180 -10.46 16.63 3.74
N LEU A 181 -10.66 16.91 5.04
CA LEU A 181 -11.76 16.32 5.80
C LEU A 181 -13.13 16.75 5.24
N GLU A 182 -13.27 17.99 4.74
CA GLU A 182 -14.48 18.45 4.05
C GLU A 182 -14.73 17.67 2.76
N VAL A 183 -13.67 17.35 2.01
CA VAL A 183 -13.79 16.49 0.81
C VAL A 183 -14.23 15.07 1.17
N CYS A 184 -13.74 14.51 2.28
CA CYS A 184 -14.23 13.22 2.79
C CYS A 184 -15.74 13.27 3.08
N ASP A 185 -16.20 14.34 3.75
CA ASP A 185 -17.61 14.53 4.07
C ASP A 185 -18.47 14.69 2.80
N ASP A 186 -17.97 15.38 1.77
CA ASP A 186 -18.64 15.52 0.47
C ASP A 186 -18.77 14.17 -0.25
N ILE A 187 -17.73 13.34 -0.24
CA ILE A 187 -17.76 11.99 -0.82
C ILE A 187 -18.76 11.11 -0.06
N GLU A 188 -18.76 11.14 1.27
CA GLU A 188 -19.72 10.41 2.09
C GLU A 188 -21.14 10.89 1.90
N GLY A 189 -21.36 12.20 1.81
CA GLY A 189 -22.67 12.79 1.53
C GLY A 189 -23.28 12.31 0.23
N LEU A 190 -22.42 11.99 -0.76
CA LEU A 190 -22.87 11.44 -2.06
C LEU A 190 -23.10 9.93 -2.01
N LEU A 191 -22.29 9.17 -1.27
CA LEU A 191 -22.22 7.71 -1.35
C LEU A 191 -22.88 6.99 -0.17
N THR A 192 -22.55 7.40 1.08
CA THR A 192 -22.86 6.61 2.28
C THR A 192 -24.35 6.34 2.44
N ASP A 193 -25.21 7.35 2.29
CA ASP A 193 -26.65 7.19 2.41
C ASP A 193 -27.37 6.97 1.08
N ASN A 194 -26.63 6.88 0.00
CA ASN A 194 -27.21 6.65 -1.31
C ASN A 194 -27.80 5.24 -1.42
N ARG A 195 -29.10 5.18 -1.73
CA ARG A 195 -29.84 3.91 -1.83
C ARG A 195 -29.22 2.95 -2.85
N ILE A 196 -28.78 3.45 -4.00
CA ILE A 196 -28.20 2.62 -5.06
C ILE A 196 -26.86 2.05 -4.58
N PHE A 197 -26.01 2.88 -3.98
CA PHE A 197 -24.70 2.46 -3.46
C PHE A 197 -24.87 1.40 -2.34
N LYS A 198 -25.82 1.62 -1.40
CA LYS A 198 -26.12 0.62 -0.36
C LYS A 198 -26.58 -0.70 -0.95
N GLN A 199 -27.54 -0.69 -1.88
CA GLN A 199 -28.07 -1.91 -2.50
C GLN A 199 -27.01 -2.69 -3.30
N ARG A 200 -25.94 -2.04 -3.74
CA ARG A 200 -24.87 -2.66 -4.51
C ARG A 200 -23.68 -3.10 -3.66
N ASN A 201 -23.65 -2.80 -2.34
CA ASN A 201 -22.53 -3.11 -1.47
C ASN A 201 -22.92 -3.82 -0.17
N VAL A 202 -24.13 -3.60 0.36
CA VAL A 202 -24.60 -4.24 1.59
C VAL A 202 -24.93 -5.69 1.31
N ASP A 203 -24.47 -6.58 2.18
CA ASP A 203 -24.63 -8.06 2.08
C ASP A 203 -23.99 -8.67 0.81
N ILE A 204 -23.10 -7.94 0.13
CA ILE A 204 -22.35 -8.42 -1.03
C ILE A 204 -20.93 -8.75 -0.63
N GLY A 205 -20.45 -9.95 -1.02
CA GLY A 205 -19.09 -10.41 -0.75
C GLY A 205 -18.77 -10.48 0.74
N VAL A 206 -19.68 -11.04 1.52
CA VAL A 206 -19.55 -11.18 2.98
C VAL A 206 -18.46 -12.18 3.32
N VAL A 207 -17.61 -11.83 4.32
CA VAL A 207 -16.56 -12.69 4.85
C VAL A 207 -16.65 -12.74 6.36
N ASP A 208 -16.85 -13.93 6.90
CA ASP A 208 -16.76 -14.17 8.32
C ASP A 208 -15.31 -14.13 8.81
N LEU A 209 -15.12 -13.79 10.09
CA LEU A 209 -13.78 -13.66 10.65
C LEU A 209 -12.96 -14.97 10.59
N SER A 210 -13.60 -16.14 10.74
CA SER A 210 -12.97 -17.44 10.61
C SER A 210 -12.43 -17.67 9.19
N ASP A 211 -13.20 -17.29 8.18
CA ASP A 211 -12.82 -17.41 6.78
C ASP A 211 -11.72 -16.40 6.42
N ALA A 212 -11.81 -15.17 6.95
CA ALA A 212 -10.77 -14.16 6.76
C ALA A 212 -9.39 -14.66 7.22
N TRP A 213 -9.32 -15.34 8.36
CA TRP A 213 -8.08 -15.97 8.82
C TRP A 213 -7.66 -17.17 7.97
N ALA A 214 -8.60 -18.03 7.60
CA ALA A 214 -8.32 -19.22 6.79
C ALA A 214 -7.76 -18.87 5.40
N TRP A 215 -8.27 -17.80 4.76
CA TRP A 215 -7.78 -17.29 3.48
C TRP A 215 -6.50 -16.45 3.60
N GLY A 216 -6.03 -16.15 4.80
CA GLY A 216 -4.84 -15.33 5.05
C GLY A 216 -5.04 -13.86 4.70
N PHE A 217 -6.23 -13.34 4.91
CA PHE A 217 -6.55 -11.93 4.72
C PHE A 217 -5.82 -11.04 5.72
N SER A 218 -5.69 -9.78 5.39
CA SER A 218 -5.07 -8.76 6.23
C SER A 218 -5.67 -7.38 5.94
N GLY A 219 -5.35 -6.40 6.77
CA GLY A 219 -5.80 -5.03 6.58
C GLY A 219 -7.32 -4.87 6.66
N VAL A 220 -7.86 -4.06 5.79
CA VAL A 220 -9.31 -3.74 5.73
C VAL A 220 -10.18 -4.98 5.59
N MET A 221 -9.71 -6.03 4.91
CA MET A 221 -10.46 -7.27 4.75
C MET A 221 -10.73 -7.96 6.09
N VAL A 222 -9.76 -7.98 7.00
CA VAL A 222 -9.91 -8.56 8.35
C VAL A 222 -10.64 -7.59 9.28
N ARG A 223 -10.36 -6.29 9.19
CA ARG A 223 -11.04 -5.29 10.00
C ARG A 223 -12.53 -5.20 9.66
N GLY A 224 -12.90 -5.39 8.39
CA GLY A 224 -14.29 -5.49 7.95
C GLY A 224 -15.06 -6.64 8.62
N SER A 225 -14.39 -7.76 8.86
CA SER A 225 -14.95 -8.95 9.52
C SER A 225 -14.93 -8.88 11.06
N GLY A 226 -14.57 -7.73 11.66
CA GLY A 226 -14.72 -7.46 13.08
C GLY A 226 -13.45 -7.62 13.93
N ALA A 227 -12.26 -7.81 13.37
CA ALA A 227 -11.02 -7.92 14.13
C ALA A 227 -10.23 -6.60 14.12
N ALA A 228 -9.84 -6.11 15.29
CA ALA A 228 -8.97 -4.95 15.47
C ALA A 228 -7.50 -5.30 15.21
N TRP A 229 -7.19 -5.84 14.02
CA TRP A 229 -5.84 -6.23 13.66
C TRP A 229 -5.19 -5.16 12.78
N ASP A 230 -4.15 -4.53 13.32
CA ASP A 230 -3.36 -3.53 12.61
C ASP A 230 -1.91 -3.60 13.12
N LEU A 231 -0.95 -3.78 12.21
CA LEU A 231 0.46 -3.93 12.57
C LEU A 231 1.03 -2.66 13.20
N ARG A 232 0.47 -1.49 12.90
CA ARG A 232 0.90 -0.23 13.51
C ARG A 232 0.69 -0.21 15.03
N LYS A 233 -0.28 -0.99 15.56
CA LYS A 233 -0.53 -1.16 17.00
C LYS A 233 -0.13 -2.53 17.54
N ALA A 234 -0.33 -3.61 16.78
CA ALA A 234 -0.03 -4.97 17.23
C ALA A 234 1.49 -5.24 17.27
N GLN A 235 2.23 -4.70 16.33
CA GLN A 235 3.69 -4.79 16.24
C GLN A 235 4.27 -3.46 15.76
N PRO A 236 4.25 -2.42 16.61
CA PRO A 236 4.66 -1.09 16.22
C PRO A 236 6.07 -1.06 15.61
N TYR A 237 6.20 -0.37 14.52
CA TYR A 237 7.48 -0.09 13.87
C TYR A 237 7.67 1.42 13.75
N GLU A 238 8.91 1.87 13.63
CA GLU A 238 9.27 3.29 13.64
C GLU A 238 8.68 4.00 14.87
N CYS A 239 8.06 5.16 14.67
CA CYS A 239 7.45 5.96 15.74
C CYS A 239 5.93 5.77 15.87
N TYR A 240 5.31 4.72 15.29
CA TYR A 240 3.86 4.50 15.43
C TYR A 240 3.41 4.29 16.88
N ALA A 241 4.30 3.79 17.76
CA ALA A 241 4.00 3.67 19.19
C ALA A 241 3.73 5.01 19.88
N ASP A 242 4.25 6.11 19.32
CA ASP A 242 4.09 7.48 19.86
C ASP A 242 2.84 8.18 19.28
N MET A 243 2.15 7.56 18.30
CA MET A 243 1.01 8.16 17.61
C MET A 243 -0.32 7.75 18.23
N ASP A 244 -1.20 8.73 18.37
CA ASP A 244 -2.57 8.51 18.83
C ASP A 244 -3.53 8.43 17.63
N PHE A 245 -4.14 7.27 17.43
CA PHE A 245 -5.13 7.00 16.39
C PHE A 245 -5.97 5.79 16.76
N ASP A 246 -7.15 5.66 16.18
CA ASP A 246 -8.03 4.51 16.37
C ASP A 246 -7.96 3.53 15.18
N ILE A 247 -8.36 2.29 15.43
CA ILE A 247 -8.48 1.26 14.39
C ILE A 247 -9.96 1.11 14.06
N PRO A 248 -10.43 1.54 12.89
CA PRO A 248 -11.82 1.35 12.49
C PRO A 248 -12.10 -0.14 12.23
N ILE A 249 -13.27 -0.61 12.70
CA ILE A 249 -13.68 -2.01 12.66
C ILE A 249 -15.10 -2.09 12.13
N GLY A 250 -15.32 -2.96 11.13
CA GLY A 250 -16.64 -3.32 10.62
C GLY A 250 -17.30 -4.42 11.46
N LYS A 251 -18.48 -4.83 11.04
CA LYS A 251 -19.29 -5.85 11.71
C LYS A 251 -19.78 -6.94 10.78
N ASN A 252 -20.12 -6.56 9.54
CA ASN A 252 -20.80 -7.46 8.59
C ASN A 252 -19.83 -8.14 7.62
N GLY A 253 -18.61 -7.63 7.48
CA GLY A 253 -17.61 -8.20 6.57
C GLY A 253 -17.97 -8.06 5.08
N ASP A 254 -18.86 -7.15 4.71
CA ASP A 254 -19.31 -6.94 3.33
C ASP A 254 -18.56 -5.81 2.62
N CYS A 255 -18.88 -5.58 1.35
CA CYS A 255 -18.26 -4.51 0.56
C CYS A 255 -18.54 -3.11 1.14
N TYR A 256 -19.71 -2.94 1.80
CA TYR A 256 -20.08 -1.67 2.39
C TYR A 256 -19.26 -1.34 3.64
N ASP A 257 -19.07 -2.31 4.54
CA ASP A 257 -18.22 -2.13 5.73
C ASP A 257 -16.76 -1.82 5.33
N ARG A 258 -16.25 -2.46 4.27
CA ARG A 258 -14.90 -2.17 3.76
C ARG A 258 -14.78 -0.74 3.24
N TYR A 259 -15.81 -0.23 2.59
CA TYR A 259 -15.89 1.16 2.18
C TYR A 259 -15.86 2.11 3.38
N LEU A 260 -16.70 1.87 4.39
CA LEU A 260 -16.77 2.71 5.60
C LEU A 260 -15.42 2.74 6.35
N ILE A 261 -14.77 1.59 6.47
CA ILE A 261 -13.44 1.49 7.11
C ILE A 261 -12.43 2.36 6.37
N ARG A 262 -12.38 2.31 5.03
CA ARG A 262 -11.43 3.12 4.26
C ARG A 262 -11.68 4.62 4.41
N MET A 263 -12.94 5.03 4.49
CA MET A 263 -13.28 6.43 4.77
C MET A 263 -12.76 6.86 6.14
N GLU A 264 -12.97 6.05 7.16
CA GLU A 264 -12.50 6.35 8.50
C GLU A 264 -10.96 6.25 8.62
N GLU A 265 -10.32 5.30 7.94
CA GLU A 265 -8.85 5.22 7.89
C GLU A 265 -8.21 6.46 7.28
N MET A 266 -8.85 7.13 6.33
CA MET A 266 -8.34 8.42 5.82
C MET A 266 -8.38 9.51 6.90
N ARG A 267 -9.42 9.56 7.72
CA ARG A 267 -9.51 10.50 8.85
C ARG A 267 -8.46 10.21 9.92
N GLU A 268 -8.26 8.94 10.25
CA GLU A 268 -7.21 8.55 11.20
C GLU A 268 -5.80 8.84 10.66
N SER A 269 -5.58 8.64 9.36
CA SER A 269 -4.31 9.03 8.71
C SER A 269 -4.04 10.54 8.82
N ILE A 270 -5.07 11.38 8.69
CA ILE A 270 -4.93 12.83 8.90
C ILE A 270 -4.53 13.15 10.35
N LYS A 271 -5.08 12.44 11.35
CA LYS A 271 -4.67 12.62 12.76
C LYS A 271 -3.19 12.31 12.94
N ILE A 272 -2.72 11.19 12.37
CA ILE A 272 -1.30 10.81 12.41
C ILE A 272 -0.42 11.85 11.69
N MET A 273 -0.83 12.28 10.50
CA MET A 273 -0.08 13.29 9.73
C MET A 273 0.09 14.60 10.50
N LYS A 274 -0.96 15.10 11.14
CA LYS A 274 -0.88 16.31 11.98
C LYS A 274 0.10 16.14 13.14
N GLN A 275 0.07 15.02 13.84
CA GLN A 275 1.01 14.69 14.92
C GLN A 275 2.44 14.61 14.39
N CYS A 276 2.67 13.96 13.24
CA CYS A 276 3.99 13.89 12.62
C CYS A 276 4.53 15.29 12.27
N VAL A 277 3.70 16.16 11.68
CA VAL A 277 4.12 17.54 11.33
C VAL A 277 4.46 18.34 12.58
N GLU A 278 3.63 18.27 13.62
CA GLU A 278 3.91 18.95 14.90
C GLU A 278 5.24 18.49 15.50
N LEU A 279 5.50 17.18 15.54
CA LEU A 279 6.75 16.62 16.06
C LEU A 279 7.96 16.98 15.19
N LEU A 280 7.81 17.00 13.85
CA LEU A 280 8.86 17.38 12.91
C LEU A 280 9.26 18.86 13.05
N MET A 281 8.32 19.74 13.29
CA MET A 281 8.56 21.17 13.53
C MET A 281 9.07 21.44 14.95
N GLY A 282 8.83 20.53 15.89
CA GLY A 282 9.22 20.61 17.28
C GLY A 282 10.69 20.27 17.57
N PRO A 283 11.10 20.32 18.83
CA PRO A 283 12.49 20.01 19.24
C PRO A 283 12.88 18.55 19.00
N LYS A 284 11.94 17.61 19.07
CA LYS A 284 12.18 16.18 18.79
C LYS A 284 12.54 15.92 17.31
N GLY A 285 12.06 16.76 16.40
CA GLY A 285 12.35 16.68 14.96
C GLY A 285 13.74 17.21 14.55
N LYS A 286 14.59 17.64 15.47
CA LYS A 286 15.94 18.18 15.15
C LYS A 286 17.04 17.12 15.05
N THR A 287 16.70 15.84 15.08
CA THR A 287 17.64 14.75 14.88
C THR A 287 18.01 14.59 13.39
N PRO A 288 19.09 13.86 13.04
CA PRO A 288 19.42 13.56 11.65
C PRO A 288 18.28 12.79 10.94
N ILE A 289 18.23 12.89 9.62
CA ILE A 289 17.25 12.14 8.79
C ILE A 289 17.68 10.71 8.48
N SER A 290 18.94 10.40 8.72
CA SER A 290 19.54 9.11 8.38
C SER A 290 20.64 8.75 9.38
N SER A 291 21.00 7.46 9.43
CA SER A 291 22.11 6.94 10.21
C SER A 291 23.42 7.64 9.84
N THR A 292 24.33 7.70 10.79
CA THR A 292 25.67 8.29 10.61
C THR A 292 26.69 7.29 10.06
N ASP A 293 26.30 6.04 9.79
CA ASP A 293 27.22 5.05 9.23
C ASP A 293 27.49 5.32 7.75
N GLY A 294 28.62 5.92 7.46
CA GLY A 294 29.05 6.25 6.09
C GLY A 294 29.33 5.06 5.18
N LYS A 295 29.28 3.83 5.70
CA LYS A 295 29.35 2.60 4.89
C LYS A 295 28.00 2.16 4.34
N ILE A 296 26.92 2.66 4.92
CA ILE A 296 25.54 2.31 4.54
C ILE A 296 24.84 3.52 3.91
N VAL A 297 24.99 4.68 4.52
CA VAL A 297 24.35 5.93 4.09
C VAL A 297 25.37 6.82 3.35
N PRO A 298 25.01 7.38 2.18
CA PRO A 298 25.90 8.29 1.46
C PRO A 298 26.28 9.51 2.31
N PRO A 299 27.56 9.91 2.31
CA PRO A 299 28.02 11.09 3.02
C PRO A 299 27.44 12.37 2.39
N LYS A 300 27.38 13.44 3.18
CA LYS A 300 26.93 14.75 2.69
C LYS A 300 27.86 15.29 1.62
N ARG A 301 27.31 15.95 0.59
CA ARG A 301 28.09 16.51 -0.52
C ARG A 301 29.26 17.42 -0.11
N PRO A 302 29.14 18.29 0.92
CA PRO A 302 30.27 19.06 1.40
C PRO A 302 31.40 18.21 2.01
N GLU A 303 31.06 17.10 2.66
CA GLU A 303 32.03 16.18 3.28
C GLU A 303 32.87 15.47 2.23
N MET A 304 32.27 15.03 1.13
CA MET A 304 32.97 14.42 0.00
C MET A 304 34.04 15.33 -0.61
N LYS A 305 33.87 16.66 -0.51
CA LYS A 305 34.84 17.65 -1.00
C LYS A 305 36.00 17.91 -0.05
N ARG A 306 35.89 17.50 1.21
CA ARG A 306 36.85 17.81 2.27
C ARG A 306 37.53 16.59 2.86
N SER A 307 36.89 15.42 2.79
CA SER A 307 37.40 14.16 3.34
C SER A 307 37.57 13.13 2.23
N MET A 308 38.77 12.61 2.08
CA MET A 308 39.06 11.51 1.15
C MET A 308 38.32 10.25 1.52
N GLU A 309 38.13 9.95 2.79
CA GLU A 309 37.39 8.79 3.27
C GLU A 309 35.92 8.86 2.87
N SER A 310 35.28 10.03 3.05
CA SER A 310 33.89 10.24 2.62
C SER A 310 33.74 10.10 1.11
N LEU A 311 34.70 10.56 0.31
CA LEU A 311 34.68 10.38 -1.13
C LEU A 311 34.80 8.90 -1.52
N ILE A 312 35.64 8.13 -0.86
CA ILE A 312 35.80 6.68 -1.08
C ILE A 312 34.52 5.94 -0.71
N HIS A 313 33.90 6.27 0.43
CA HIS A 313 32.63 5.67 0.85
C HIS A 313 31.54 5.94 -0.17
N HIS A 314 31.39 7.18 -0.64
CA HIS A 314 30.43 7.52 -1.68
C HIS A 314 30.66 6.71 -2.96
N PHE A 315 31.92 6.66 -3.45
CA PHE A 315 32.28 5.92 -4.64
C PHE A 315 31.91 4.42 -4.50
N LYS A 316 32.26 3.81 -3.39
CA LYS A 316 31.98 2.38 -3.14
C LYS A 316 30.50 2.08 -2.99
N LEU A 317 29.74 2.93 -2.33
CA LEU A 317 28.28 2.74 -2.16
C LEU A 317 27.55 2.71 -3.51
N TYR A 318 27.96 3.54 -4.48
CA TYR A 318 27.31 3.62 -5.78
C TYR A 318 27.88 2.65 -6.82
N THR A 319 29.09 2.12 -6.63
CA THR A 319 29.70 1.14 -7.54
C THR A 319 29.53 -0.30 -7.07
N GLU A 320 29.90 -0.59 -5.81
CA GLU A 320 29.87 -1.94 -5.24
C GLU A 320 28.61 -2.16 -4.36
N GLY A 321 28.10 -1.12 -3.71
CA GLY A 321 27.09 -1.22 -2.68
C GLY A 321 27.65 -1.66 -1.33
N PHE A 322 26.79 -1.69 -0.31
CA PHE A 322 27.16 -2.21 1.01
C PHE A 322 26.85 -3.70 1.13
N ARG A 323 27.55 -4.37 2.03
CA ARG A 323 27.31 -5.78 2.37
C ARG A 323 26.38 -5.89 3.55
N VAL A 324 25.50 -6.88 3.52
CA VAL A 324 24.60 -7.20 4.62
C VAL A 324 25.08 -8.51 5.26
N PRO A 325 25.16 -8.62 6.59
CA PRO A 325 25.54 -9.85 7.26
C PRO A 325 24.69 -11.05 6.83
N GLU A 326 25.27 -12.24 6.89
CA GLU A 326 24.55 -13.49 6.65
C GLU A 326 23.39 -13.64 7.65
N GLY A 327 22.21 -14.00 7.16
CA GLY A 327 21.03 -14.18 7.97
C GLY A 327 19.75 -14.06 7.16
N GLU A 328 18.62 -14.25 7.85
CA GLU A 328 17.29 -14.15 7.28
C GLU A 328 16.39 -13.29 8.17
N VAL A 329 15.45 -12.59 7.57
CA VAL A 329 14.50 -11.74 8.29
C VAL A 329 13.19 -11.63 7.53
N TYR A 330 12.11 -11.56 8.29
CA TYR A 330 10.81 -11.09 7.80
C TYR A 330 10.50 -9.73 8.42
N ALA A 331 10.18 -8.75 7.59
CA ALA A 331 9.67 -7.46 8.03
C ALA A 331 8.38 -7.14 7.27
N ALA A 332 7.39 -6.69 7.99
CA ALA A 332 6.10 -6.32 7.43
C ALA A 332 5.70 -4.91 7.90
N VAL A 333 4.94 -4.24 7.07
CA VAL A 333 4.29 -2.96 7.35
C VAL A 333 2.80 -3.06 7.09
N GLU A 334 2.02 -2.25 7.77
CA GLU A 334 0.60 -2.08 7.45
C GLU A 334 0.48 -1.16 6.24
N ALA A 335 0.50 -1.74 5.05
CA ALA A 335 0.24 -1.01 3.81
C ALA A 335 -1.27 -0.72 3.66
N PRO A 336 -1.70 0.21 2.80
CA PRO A 336 -3.11 0.54 2.63
C PRO A 336 -4.01 -0.66 2.29
N LYS A 337 -3.47 -1.64 1.58
CA LYS A 337 -4.17 -2.86 1.15
C LYS A 337 -4.12 -3.99 2.16
N GLY A 338 -3.29 -3.85 3.18
CA GLY A 338 -3.10 -4.84 4.24
C GLY A 338 -1.62 -5.05 4.57
N GLU A 339 -1.30 -6.18 5.19
CA GLU A 339 0.07 -6.52 5.55
C GLU A 339 0.92 -6.74 4.29
N PHE A 340 1.83 -5.83 4.03
CA PHE A 340 2.89 -6.01 3.03
C PHE A 340 4.17 -6.44 3.71
N GLY A 341 4.72 -7.59 3.33
CA GLY A 341 5.88 -8.18 3.98
C GLY A 341 6.99 -8.54 3.01
N VAL A 342 8.22 -8.40 3.49
CA VAL A 342 9.44 -8.78 2.77
C VAL A 342 10.20 -9.81 3.60
N TYR A 343 10.36 -11.01 3.05
CA TYR A 343 11.28 -12.01 3.58
C TYR A 343 12.58 -11.95 2.79
N LEU A 344 13.66 -11.61 3.48
CA LEU A 344 14.95 -11.35 2.90
C LEU A 344 15.99 -12.30 3.49
N VAL A 345 16.75 -12.95 2.60
CA VAL A 345 17.89 -13.81 2.96
C VAL A 345 19.17 -13.18 2.41
N SER A 346 20.17 -13.04 3.24
CA SER A 346 21.50 -12.55 2.89
C SER A 346 22.56 -13.64 3.12
N ASP A 347 23.51 -13.75 2.20
CA ASP A 347 24.68 -14.63 2.26
C ASP A 347 25.99 -13.90 2.62
N GLY A 348 25.88 -12.69 3.15
CA GLY A 348 27.03 -11.83 3.45
C GLY A 348 27.54 -11.01 2.26
N SER A 349 26.91 -11.13 1.09
CA SER A 349 27.26 -10.37 -0.12
C SER A 349 26.61 -8.98 -0.16
N ASN A 350 26.87 -8.25 -1.23
CA ASN A 350 26.26 -6.95 -1.51
C ASN A 350 24.93 -7.04 -2.26
N LYS A 351 24.39 -8.25 -2.42
CA LYS A 351 23.12 -8.54 -3.10
C LYS A 351 22.29 -9.48 -2.25
N PRO A 352 20.96 -9.38 -2.29
CA PRO A 352 20.10 -10.37 -1.67
C PRO A 352 20.30 -11.76 -2.29
N TYR A 353 20.46 -12.79 -1.46
CA TYR A 353 20.43 -14.18 -1.91
C TYR A 353 19.02 -14.60 -2.32
N ARG A 354 18.02 -14.22 -1.51
CA ARG A 354 16.60 -14.41 -1.80
C ARG A 354 15.78 -13.24 -1.28
N CYS A 355 14.87 -12.78 -2.10
CA CYS A 355 13.85 -11.80 -1.71
C CYS A 355 12.48 -12.38 -2.05
N LYS A 356 11.66 -12.64 -1.03
CA LYS A 356 10.27 -13.08 -1.19
C LYS A 356 9.35 -11.96 -0.72
N ILE A 357 8.37 -11.64 -1.55
CA ILE A 357 7.40 -10.57 -1.29
C ILE A 357 6.05 -11.19 -0.94
N ARG A 358 5.53 -10.83 0.22
CA ARG A 358 4.15 -11.11 0.60
C ARG A 358 3.29 -9.91 0.24
N ALA A 359 2.50 -10.04 -0.80
CA ALA A 359 1.54 -9.05 -1.24
C ALA A 359 0.16 -9.38 -0.67
N PRO A 360 -0.53 -8.44 0.01
CA PRO A 360 -1.86 -8.70 0.57
C PRO A 360 -2.89 -9.00 -0.54
N GLY A 361 -2.82 -8.28 -1.65
CA GLY A 361 -3.73 -8.47 -2.79
C GLY A 361 -3.71 -9.86 -3.40
N PHE A 362 -2.59 -10.59 -3.31
CA PHE A 362 -2.49 -11.96 -3.82
C PHE A 362 -3.41 -12.93 -3.04
N ALA A 363 -3.42 -12.82 -1.71
CA ALA A 363 -4.30 -13.63 -0.87
C ALA A 363 -5.77 -13.21 -1.04
N HIS A 364 -6.05 -11.91 -1.11
CA HIS A 364 -7.40 -11.39 -1.30
C HIS A 364 -8.02 -11.82 -2.64
N LEU A 365 -7.25 -11.77 -3.72
CA LEU A 365 -7.73 -12.16 -5.05
C LEU A 365 -8.02 -13.66 -5.16
N GLN A 366 -7.30 -14.51 -4.43
CA GLN A 366 -7.53 -15.95 -4.39
C GLN A 366 -8.96 -16.30 -3.94
N ALA A 367 -9.56 -15.48 -3.09
CA ALA A 367 -10.89 -15.71 -2.54
C ALA A 367 -12.05 -15.25 -3.48
N MET A 368 -11.75 -14.75 -4.68
CA MET A 368 -12.78 -14.24 -5.60
C MET A 368 -13.90 -15.27 -5.89
N ASP A 369 -13.57 -16.55 -6.06
CA ASP A 369 -14.57 -17.59 -6.27
C ASP A 369 -15.53 -17.71 -5.06
N PHE A 370 -14.95 -17.73 -3.85
CA PHE A 370 -15.74 -17.78 -2.61
C PHE A 370 -16.63 -16.55 -2.44
N LEU A 371 -16.12 -15.35 -2.74
CA LEU A 371 -16.80 -14.08 -2.55
C LEU A 371 -17.92 -13.81 -3.56
N CYS A 372 -17.77 -14.32 -4.78
CA CYS A 372 -18.71 -14.02 -5.88
C CYS A 372 -19.74 -15.12 -6.12
N ARG A 373 -19.51 -16.34 -5.60
CA ARG A 373 -20.40 -17.47 -5.83
C ARG A 373 -21.79 -17.20 -5.30
N GLY A 374 -22.82 -17.40 -6.16
CA GLY A 374 -24.22 -17.16 -5.83
C GLY A 374 -24.66 -15.70 -5.93
N HIS A 375 -23.75 -14.77 -6.20
CA HIS A 375 -24.04 -13.37 -6.51
C HIS A 375 -24.26 -13.17 -8.02
N MET A 376 -24.73 -12.00 -8.39
CA MET A 376 -24.94 -11.65 -9.80
C MET A 376 -23.65 -11.21 -10.49
N LEU A 377 -23.59 -11.35 -11.80
CA LEU A 377 -22.45 -10.84 -12.60
C LEU A 377 -22.12 -9.37 -12.31
N ALA A 378 -23.12 -8.54 -12.07
CA ALA A 378 -22.93 -7.14 -11.72
C ALA A 378 -22.21 -6.94 -10.37
N ASP A 379 -22.33 -7.89 -9.45
CA ASP A 379 -21.69 -7.80 -8.11
C ASP A 379 -20.19 -8.15 -8.16
N VAL A 380 -19.75 -8.86 -9.20
CA VAL A 380 -18.32 -9.20 -9.37
C VAL A 380 -17.45 -7.94 -9.39
N SER A 381 -17.89 -6.87 -10.05
CA SER A 381 -17.17 -5.60 -10.07
C SER A 381 -17.14 -4.92 -8.70
N ALA A 382 -18.24 -4.94 -7.96
CA ALA A 382 -18.31 -4.37 -6.61
C ALA A 382 -17.40 -5.15 -5.62
N VAL A 383 -17.43 -6.48 -5.67
CA VAL A 383 -16.54 -7.34 -4.86
C VAL A 383 -15.09 -7.04 -5.20
N LEU A 384 -14.71 -7.06 -6.48
CA LEU A 384 -13.33 -6.80 -6.92
C LEU A 384 -12.85 -5.41 -6.48
N GLY A 385 -13.68 -4.37 -6.64
CA GLY A 385 -13.37 -3.02 -6.18
C GLY A 385 -13.15 -2.95 -4.66
N SER A 386 -13.94 -3.70 -3.87
CA SER A 386 -13.81 -3.73 -2.41
C SER A 386 -12.53 -4.42 -1.91
N LEU A 387 -11.93 -5.34 -2.70
CA LEU A 387 -10.67 -6.01 -2.36
C LEU A 387 -9.45 -5.11 -2.46
N ASP A 388 -9.54 -4.01 -3.19
CA ASP A 388 -8.43 -3.07 -3.41
C ASP A 388 -7.18 -3.74 -4.00
N ILE A 389 -7.33 -4.36 -5.16
CA ILE A 389 -6.25 -5.10 -5.81
C ILE A 389 -5.40 -4.18 -6.68
N VAL A 390 -4.08 -4.26 -6.55
CA VAL A 390 -3.10 -3.67 -7.47
C VAL A 390 -2.22 -4.77 -8.04
N PHE A 391 -2.26 -4.94 -9.36
CA PHE A 391 -1.60 -6.08 -10.02
C PHE A 391 -0.09 -5.98 -10.04
N GLY A 392 0.48 -4.80 -9.80
CA GLY A 392 1.92 -4.65 -9.63
C GLY A 392 2.48 -5.48 -8.48
N GLU A 393 1.76 -5.55 -7.34
CA GLU A 393 2.16 -6.38 -6.21
C GLU A 393 1.68 -7.84 -6.31
N VAL A 394 0.55 -8.09 -6.97
CA VAL A 394 0.02 -9.45 -7.15
C VAL A 394 0.91 -10.25 -8.08
N ASP A 395 1.24 -9.71 -9.23
CA ASP A 395 2.01 -10.40 -10.28
C ASP A 395 3.53 -10.33 -10.03
N ARG A 396 4.07 -9.30 -9.37
CA ARG A 396 5.48 -9.06 -8.98
C ARG A 396 6.48 -9.02 -10.12
#